data_8fcb99e33eb37492fce1e0c25c0c7a9c
#
_entry.id   8fcb99e33eb37492fce1e0c25c0c7a9c
#
_cell.length_a   1.000
_cell.length_b   1.000
_cell.length_c   1.000
_cell.angle_alpha   90.00
_cell.angle_beta   90.00
_cell.angle_gamma   90.00
#
_symmetry.space_group_name_H-M   'P 1'
#
loop_
_entity.id
_entity.type
_entity.pdbx_description
1 polymer ?
#
loop_
_entity_poly.entity_id
_entity_poly.type
_entity_poly.pdbx_seq_one_letter_code
_entity_poly.pdbx_strand_id
1 'polypeptide(L)'
;EPVGPYPDISDDQIRETLETNQIRLLKERGADMTIFSPRASAMAPHIGDESVARKWAQVNNDLIRRCAELYPEIFVPVCMLPQSPKADMQGSIEELERCVDMGFVGCNLNPDPGGGKFEHPPLTDEYWYPFYEKWSSWMCRR
;
A
#
# COMPACT_ATOMS: atom_id res chain seq x y z
N GLU A 1 -12.97 0.36 7.98
CA GLU A 1 -14.05 -0.08 7.09
C GLU A 1 -13.67 0.14 5.62
N PRO A 2 -14.16 -0.72 4.69
CA PRO A 2 -13.89 -0.56 3.27
C PRO A 2 -14.47 0.75 2.72
N VAL A 3 -13.72 1.43 1.86
CA VAL A 3 -14.12 2.73 1.27
C VAL A 3 -14.64 2.51 -0.15
N GLY A 4 -15.87 2.01 -0.29
CA GLY A 4 -16.52 1.81 -1.60
C GLY A 4 -16.78 3.09 -2.42
N PRO A 5 -17.15 2.97 -3.71
CA PRO A 5 -17.35 1.74 -4.48
C PRO A 5 -16.03 1.19 -5.05
N TYR A 6 -15.93 -0.13 -5.08
CA TYR A 6 -14.79 -0.86 -5.66
C TYR A 6 -15.12 -1.35 -7.06
N PRO A 7 -14.10 -1.70 -7.86
CA PRO A 7 -14.33 -2.53 -9.05
C PRO A 7 -15.12 -3.78 -8.67
N ASP A 8 -16.13 -4.11 -9.45
CA ASP A 8 -16.95 -5.32 -9.25
C ASP A 8 -16.12 -6.54 -9.67
N ILE A 9 -15.24 -6.98 -8.79
CA ILE A 9 -14.36 -8.14 -8.96
C ILE A 9 -14.74 -9.18 -7.91
N SER A 10 -15.13 -10.38 -8.33
CA SER A 10 -15.44 -11.48 -7.42
C SER A 10 -14.18 -12.12 -6.83
N ASP A 11 -14.32 -12.81 -5.68
CA ASP A 11 -13.22 -13.58 -5.10
C ASP A 11 -12.74 -14.68 -6.03
N ASP A 12 -13.62 -15.28 -6.82
CA ASP A 12 -13.25 -16.31 -7.81
C ASP A 12 -12.36 -15.74 -8.91
N GLN A 13 -12.66 -14.53 -9.40
CA GLN A 13 -11.81 -13.83 -10.37
C GLN A 13 -10.43 -13.47 -9.78
N ILE A 14 -10.39 -13.08 -8.51
CA ILE A 14 -9.12 -12.83 -7.80
C ILE A 14 -8.34 -14.13 -7.68
N ARG A 15 -8.98 -15.24 -7.25
CA ARG A 15 -8.33 -16.56 -7.12
C ARG A 15 -7.76 -17.01 -8.46
N GLU A 16 -8.56 -17.01 -9.52
CA GLU A 16 -8.12 -17.39 -10.86
C GLU A 16 -6.88 -16.58 -11.29
N THR A 17 -6.91 -15.26 -11.10
CA THR A 17 -5.80 -14.38 -11.47
C THR A 17 -4.54 -14.67 -10.65
N LEU A 18 -4.66 -14.84 -9.33
CA LEU A 18 -3.52 -15.09 -8.46
C LEU A 18 -2.93 -16.48 -8.66
N GLU A 19 -3.75 -17.51 -8.79
CA GLU A 19 -3.31 -18.89 -9.00
C GLU A 19 -2.59 -19.11 -10.32
N THR A 20 -3.11 -18.51 -11.39
CA THR A 20 -2.53 -18.65 -12.75
C THR A 20 -1.26 -17.82 -12.94
N ASN A 21 -1.03 -16.78 -12.13
CA ASN A 21 0.12 -15.88 -12.26
C ASN A 21 1.05 -15.95 -11.04
N GLN A 22 0.76 -15.16 -9.99
CA GLN A 22 1.68 -14.97 -8.86
C GLN A 22 1.98 -16.26 -8.10
N ILE A 23 0.94 -17.00 -7.73
CA ILE A 23 1.09 -18.22 -6.92
C ILE A 23 1.82 -19.30 -7.73
N ARG A 24 1.48 -19.46 -9.00
CA ARG A 24 2.19 -20.38 -9.89
C ARG A 24 3.69 -20.05 -9.96
N LEU A 25 4.03 -18.78 -10.20
CA LEU A 25 5.42 -18.34 -10.28
C LEU A 25 6.18 -18.52 -8.94
N LEU A 26 5.54 -18.26 -7.80
CA LEU A 26 6.13 -18.50 -6.49
C LEU A 26 6.47 -19.97 -6.30
N LYS A 27 5.53 -20.87 -6.58
CA LYS A 27 5.73 -22.32 -6.50
C LYS A 27 6.85 -22.83 -7.43
N GLU A 28 6.84 -22.37 -8.67
CA GLU A 28 7.88 -22.72 -9.66
C GLU A 28 9.30 -22.29 -9.23
N ARG A 29 9.40 -21.22 -8.42
CA ARG A 29 10.66 -20.69 -7.89
C ARG A 29 11.02 -21.20 -6.50
N GLY A 30 10.22 -22.08 -5.91
CA GLY A 30 10.44 -22.64 -4.59
C GLY A 30 10.29 -21.59 -3.47
N ALA A 31 9.46 -20.56 -3.67
CA ALA A 31 9.14 -19.58 -2.63
C ALA A 31 7.85 -19.97 -1.92
N ASP A 32 7.87 -19.96 -0.60
CA ASP A 32 6.73 -20.32 0.24
C ASP A 32 5.78 -19.12 0.46
N MET A 33 6.35 -17.91 0.58
CA MET A 33 5.63 -16.70 0.95
C MET A 33 6.20 -15.47 0.23
N THR A 34 5.39 -14.44 0.05
CA THR A 34 5.84 -13.17 -0.55
C THR A 34 5.19 -11.97 0.12
N ILE A 35 5.93 -10.86 0.18
CA ILE A 35 5.38 -9.54 0.46
C ILE A 35 4.51 -9.13 -0.72
N PHE A 36 3.27 -8.74 -0.46
CA PHE A 36 2.30 -8.37 -1.48
C PHE A 36 1.83 -6.92 -1.28
N SER A 37 2.11 -6.08 -2.26
CA SER A 37 1.84 -4.64 -2.20
C SER A 37 1.35 -4.12 -3.54
N PRO A 38 0.69 -2.94 -3.57
CA PRO A 38 0.44 -2.25 -4.82
C PRO A 38 1.73 -1.98 -5.58
N ARG A 39 1.65 -2.02 -6.92
CA ARG A 39 2.81 -1.79 -7.77
C ARG A 39 3.32 -0.35 -7.64
N ALA A 40 4.58 -0.15 -7.29
CA ALA A 40 5.17 1.17 -7.07
C ALA A 40 4.99 2.13 -8.26
N SER A 41 5.12 1.63 -9.51
CA SER A 41 4.90 2.42 -10.73
C SER A 41 3.45 2.89 -10.95
N ALA A 42 2.49 2.34 -10.23
CA ALA A 42 1.08 2.70 -10.30
C ALA A 42 0.62 3.55 -9.09
N MET A 43 1.51 3.88 -8.16
CA MET A 43 1.18 4.71 -6.99
C MET A 43 0.86 6.15 -7.38
N ALA A 44 1.59 6.71 -8.35
CA ALA A 44 1.34 7.98 -9.05
C ALA A 44 0.68 9.11 -8.19
N PRO A 45 1.21 9.46 -7.00
CA PRO A 45 0.57 10.39 -6.07
C PRO A 45 0.51 11.84 -6.60
N HIS A 46 1.25 12.15 -7.66
CA HIS A 46 1.26 13.45 -8.34
C HIS A 46 0.07 13.64 -9.30
N ILE A 47 -0.67 12.56 -9.61
CA ILE A 47 -1.83 12.61 -10.50
C ILE A 47 -3.08 12.93 -9.67
N GLY A 48 -3.71 14.05 -9.99
CA GLY A 48 -4.88 14.54 -9.26
C GLY A 48 -4.51 15.35 -8.00
N ASP A 49 -5.49 15.51 -7.13
CA ASP A 49 -5.35 16.16 -5.84
C ASP A 49 -5.20 15.13 -4.70
N GLU A 50 -5.13 15.63 -3.46
CA GLU A 50 -5.02 14.78 -2.27
C GLU A 50 -6.19 13.80 -2.15
N SER A 51 -7.41 14.22 -2.46
CA SER A 51 -8.59 13.37 -2.35
C SER A 51 -8.52 12.18 -3.30
N VAL A 52 -8.02 12.39 -4.51
CA VAL A 52 -7.76 11.35 -5.50
C VAL A 52 -6.66 10.40 -5.01
N ALA A 53 -5.54 10.95 -4.52
CA ALA A 53 -4.42 10.13 -4.01
C ALA A 53 -4.85 9.28 -2.80
N ARG A 54 -5.63 9.83 -1.87
CA ARG A 54 -6.19 9.10 -0.72
C ARG A 54 -7.11 7.98 -1.17
N LYS A 55 -8.07 8.27 -2.03
CA LYS A 55 -9.02 7.26 -2.55
C LYS A 55 -8.30 6.15 -3.30
N TRP A 56 -7.30 6.51 -4.11
CA TRP A 56 -6.49 5.55 -4.85
C TRP A 56 -5.73 4.60 -3.91
N ALA A 57 -5.07 5.15 -2.88
CA ALA A 57 -4.39 4.35 -1.88
C ALA A 57 -5.34 3.39 -1.16
N GLN A 58 -6.49 3.89 -0.69
CA GLN A 58 -7.49 3.10 0.02
C GLN A 58 -8.02 1.93 -0.81
N VAL A 59 -8.42 2.18 -2.06
CA VAL A 59 -8.94 1.14 -2.95
C VAL A 59 -7.90 0.05 -3.21
N ASN A 60 -6.65 0.44 -3.47
CA ASN A 60 -5.58 -0.52 -3.71
C ASN A 60 -5.24 -1.33 -2.44
N ASN A 61 -5.15 -0.68 -1.29
CA ASN A 61 -4.87 -1.36 -0.03
C ASN A 61 -5.99 -2.34 0.36
N ASP A 62 -7.24 -1.96 0.16
CA ASP A 62 -8.37 -2.86 0.41
C ASP A 62 -8.33 -4.10 -0.50
N LEU A 63 -7.91 -3.94 -1.76
CA LEU A 63 -7.71 -5.07 -2.66
C LEU A 63 -6.54 -5.96 -2.21
N ILE A 64 -5.41 -5.37 -1.79
CA ILE A 64 -4.27 -6.13 -1.23
C ILE A 64 -4.70 -6.93 0.01
N ARG A 65 -5.45 -6.30 0.92
CA ARG A 65 -6.00 -6.98 2.09
C ARG A 65 -6.85 -8.18 1.68
N ARG A 66 -7.79 -7.99 0.74
CA ARG A 66 -8.66 -9.05 0.25
C ARG A 66 -7.88 -10.22 -0.35
N CYS A 67 -6.83 -9.93 -1.12
CA CYS A 67 -5.94 -10.96 -1.67
C CYS A 67 -5.21 -11.72 -0.55
N ALA A 68 -4.71 -11.02 0.47
CA ALA A 68 -4.04 -11.65 1.61
C ALA A 68 -4.99 -12.47 2.50
N GLU A 69 -6.26 -12.04 2.65
CA GLU A 69 -7.29 -12.83 3.35
C GLU A 69 -7.67 -14.12 2.60
N LEU A 70 -7.59 -14.11 1.27
CA LEU A 70 -7.83 -15.31 0.45
C LEU A 70 -6.69 -16.32 0.49
N TYR A 71 -5.45 -15.86 0.73
CA TYR A 71 -4.22 -16.68 0.76
C TYR A 71 -3.28 -16.22 1.89
N PRO A 72 -3.69 -16.34 3.16
CA PRO A 72 -2.94 -15.77 4.29
C PRO A 72 -1.58 -16.46 4.54
N GLU A 73 -1.42 -17.68 4.05
CA GLU A 73 -0.16 -18.43 4.14
C GLU A 73 0.85 -18.05 3.04
N ILE A 74 0.41 -17.31 2.00
CA ILE A 74 1.23 -16.96 0.84
C ILE A 74 1.54 -15.46 0.81
N PHE A 75 0.55 -14.61 1.05
CA PHE A 75 0.66 -13.16 0.88
C PHE A 75 0.74 -12.41 2.21
N VAL A 76 1.82 -11.66 2.37
CA VAL A 76 2.04 -10.75 3.50
C VAL A 76 1.72 -9.32 3.04
N PRO A 77 0.65 -8.67 3.54
CA PRO A 77 0.18 -7.40 3.00
C PRO A 77 1.08 -6.23 3.41
N VAL A 78 1.48 -5.43 2.42
CA VAL A 78 2.20 -4.16 2.58
C VAL A 78 1.42 -3.08 1.83
N CYS A 79 1.16 -1.94 2.48
CA CYS A 79 0.32 -0.89 1.94
C CYS A 79 1.09 0.14 1.10
N MET A 80 0.37 0.85 0.25
CA MET A 80 0.81 2.12 -0.31
C MET A 80 0.21 3.29 0.47
N LEU A 81 0.86 4.45 0.40
CA LEU A 81 0.41 5.66 1.06
C LEU A 81 0.04 6.73 0.02
N PRO A 82 -0.89 7.64 0.33
CA PRO A 82 -1.29 8.71 -0.58
C PRO A 82 -0.13 9.58 -1.05
N GLN A 83 0.74 10.00 -0.14
CA GLN A 83 1.94 10.83 -0.40
C GLN A 83 1.69 11.97 -1.41
N SER A 84 0.53 12.62 -1.34
CA SER A 84 0.21 13.71 -2.28
C SER A 84 1.24 14.84 -2.12
N PRO A 85 1.94 15.26 -3.19
CA PRO A 85 2.99 16.25 -3.09
C PRO A 85 2.50 17.67 -2.75
N LYS A 86 1.18 17.89 -2.76
CA LYS A 86 0.53 19.18 -2.46
C LYS A 86 -0.19 19.19 -1.10
N ALA A 87 -0.09 18.11 -0.36
CA ALA A 87 -0.73 17.94 0.94
C ALA A 87 0.32 17.75 2.03
N ASP A 88 -0.12 17.89 3.28
CA ASP A 88 0.69 17.51 4.43
C ASP A 88 0.78 15.98 4.59
N MET A 89 1.48 15.54 5.62
CA MET A 89 1.70 14.13 5.92
C MET A 89 0.48 13.45 6.55
N GLN A 90 -0.53 14.19 6.96
CA GLN A 90 -1.65 13.68 7.76
C GLN A 90 -2.41 12.56 7.03
N GLY A 91 -2.69 12.75 5.73
CA GLY A 91 -3.37 11.74 4.92
C GLY A 91 -2.61 10.41 4.82
N SER A 92 -1.27 10.48 4.77
CA SER A 92 -0.42 9.29 4.76
C SER A 92 -0.38 8.60 6.12
N ILE A 93 -0.36 9.36 7.22
CA ILE A 93 -0.39 8.83 8.59
C ILE A 93 -1.73 8.12 8.85
N GLU A 94 -2.86 8.74 8.50
CA GLU A 94 -4.19 8.15 8.68
C GLU A 94 -4.36 6.86 7.89
N GLU A 95 -3.90 6.81 6.65
CA GLU A 95 -3.96 5.60 5.83
C GLU A 95 -3.04 4.49 6.38
N LEU A 96 -1.87 4.87 6.89
CA LEU A 96 -0.98 3.92 7.55
C LEU A 96 -1.64 3.32 8.80
N GLU A 97 -2.28 4.14 9.66
CA GLU A 97 -3.03 3.65 10.83
C GLU A 97 -4.11 2.67 10.42
N ARG A 98 -4.93 3.04 9.44
CA ARG A 98 -5.98 2.18 8.91
C ARG A 98 -5.44 0.84 8.43
N CYS A 99 -4.31 0.84 7.72
CA CYS A 99 -3.69 -0.38 7.21
C CYS A 99 -3.13 -1.26 8.33
N VAL A 100 -2.48 -0.66 9.34
CA VAL A 100 -1.99 -1.41 10.51
C VAL A 100 -3.14 -2.08 11.26
N ASP A 101 -4.26 -1.39 11.46
CA ASP A 101 -5.46 -1.95 12.10
C ASP A 101 -6.07 -3.10 11.27
N MET A 102 -5.88 -3.09 9.96
CA MET A 102 -6.27 -4.17 9.05
C MET A 102 -5.25 -5.32 8.95
N GLY A 103 -4.14 -5.26 9.68
CA GLY A 103 -3.14 -6.34 9.72
C GLY A 103 -1.98 -6.21 8.74
N PHE A 104 -1.82 -5.07 8.08
CA PHE A 104 -0.66 -4.81 7.24
C PHE A 104 0.63 -4.76 8.07
N VAL A 105 1.73 -5.28 7.52
CA VAL A 105 3.01 -5.40 8.23
C VAL A 105 4.03 -4.36 7.81
N GLY A 106 3.75 -3.60 6.76
CA GLY A 106 4.67 -2.62 6.20
C GLY A 106 3.98 -1.64 5.26
N CYS A 107 4.74 -0.65 4.80
CA CYS A 107 4.31 0.27 3.75
C CYS A 107 5.40 0.51 2.72
N ASN A 108 4.99 0.80 1.50
CA ASN A 108 5.87 1.31 0.45
C ASN A 108 5.87 2.84 0.49
N LEU A 109 7.05 3.42 0.54
CA LEU A 109 7.26 4.85 0.35
C LEU A 109 7.76 5.12 -1.07
N ASN A 110 7.13 6.08 -1.74
CA ASN A 110 7.63 6.60 -3.00
C ASN A 110 8.72 7.64 -2.68
N PRO A 111 9.97 7.44 -3.14
CA PRO A 111 11.06 8.38 -2.87
C PRO A 111 10.90 9.73 -3.58
N ASP A 112 10.11 9.78 -4.65
CA ASP A 112 9.74 11.00 -5.36
C ASP A 112 8.23 11.04 -5.67
N PRO A 113 7.40 11.48 -4.72
CA PRO A 113 5.97 11.62 -4.95
C PRO A 113 5.62 12.67 -6.02
N GLY A 114 6.56 13.52 -6.41
CA GLY A 114 6.41 14.52 -7.47
C GLY A 114 6.45 13.97 -8.91
N GLY A 115 6.63 12.66 -9.09
CA GLY A 115 6.57 12.03 -10.41
C GLY A 115 7.80 12.27 -11.30
N GLY A 116 8.99 12.26 -10.74
CA GLY A 116 10.27 12.43 -11.46
C GLY A 116 10.81 13.86 -11.47
N LYS A 117 10.12 14.79 -10.80
CA LYS A 117 10.58 16.19 -10.72
C LYS A 117 11.51 16.48 -9.56
N PHE A 118 11.54 15.62 -8.55
CA PHE A 118 12.35 15.77 -7.34
C PHE A 118 12.17 17.11 -6.60
N GLU A 119 10.95 17.64 -6.67
CA GLU A 119 10.57 18.91 -6.00
C GLU A 119 10.07 18.68 -4.56
N HIS A 120 9.88 17.43 -4.17
CA HIS A 120 9.41 17.06 -2.83
C HIS A 120 10.61 16.79 -1.90
N PRO A 121 10.50 17.07 -0.59
CA PRO A 121 11.58 16.77 0.35
C PRO A 121 12.02 15.30 0.28
N PRO A 122 13.34 15.02 0.24
CA PRO A 122 13.83 13.65 0.22
C PRO A 122 13.44 12.91 1.50
N LEU A 123 13.38 11.58 1.46
CA LEU A 123 12.98 10.75 2.61
C LEU A 123 13.85 10.94 3.87
N THR A 124 15.01 11.58 3.75
CA THR A 124 15.91 11.93 4.87
C THR A 124 15.59 13.28 5.51
N ASP A 125 14.68 14.05 4.94
CA ASP A 125 14.30 15.38 5.42
C ASP A 125 13.41 15.30 6.66
N GLU A 126 13.49 16.31 7.54
CA GLU A 126 12.67 16.42 8.75
C GLU A 126 11.17 16.49 8.48
N TYR A 127 10.77 16.84 7.26
CA TYR A 127 9.39 16.76 6.80
C TYR A 127 8.76 15.37 7.05
N TRP A 128 9.57 14.30 7.02
CA TRP A 128 9.12 12.92 7.20
C TRP A 128 9.11 12.45 8.66
N TYR A 129 9.65 13.23 9.60
CA TYR A 129 9.77 12.82 11.01
C TYR A 129 8.44 12.45 11.66
N PRO A 130 7.32 13.20 11.47
CA PRO A 130 6.03 12.81 12.06
C PRO A 130 5.55 11.42 11.60
N PHE A 131 5.85 11.08 10.34
CA PHE A 131 5.57 9.76 9.81
C PHE A 131 6.46 8.68 10.45
N TYR A 132 7.76 8.92 10.57
CA TYR A 132 8.69 7.97 11.17
C TYR A 132 8.44 7.76 12.66
N GLU A 133 8.09 8.80 13.40
CA GLU A 133 7.69 8.70 14.80
C GLU A 133 6.44 7.82 14.96
N LYS A 134 5.44 8.05 14.12
CA LYS A 134 4.23 7.23 14.12
C LYS A 134 4.52 5.77 13.77
N TRP A 135 5.28 5.55 12.72
CA TRP A 135 5.72 4.23 12.30
C TRP A 135 6.48 3.49 13.40
N SER A 136 7.45 4.14 14.03
CA SER A 136 8.25 3.58 15.13
C SER A 136 7.38 3.20 16.32
N SER A 137 6.37 4.00 16.65
CA SER A 137 5.46 3.73 17.74
C SER A 137 4.66 2.43 17.59
N TRP A 138 4.45 1.97 16.36
CA TRP A 138 3.77 0.70 16.08
C TRP A 138 4.72 -0.48 16.05
N MET A 139 5.92 -0.30 15.53
CA MET A 139 6.94 -1.33 15.53
C MET A 139 7.28 -1.80 16.95
N CYS A 140 7.22 -0.91 17.94
CA CYS A 140 7.47 -1.22 19.35
C CYS A 140 6.29 -1.90 20.07
N ARG A 141 5.11 -2.04 19.44
CA ARG A 141 3.93 -2.67 20.05
C ARG A 141 3.69 -4.13 19.61
N ARG A 142 4.48 -4.61 18.70
CA ARG A 142 4.47 -6.00 18.22
C ARG A 142 5.67 -6.75 18.78
#